data_a395ba56419f7833ef584aeba6e997f0
#
_entry.id   a395ba56419f7833ef584aeba6e997f0
#
_cell.length_a   1.000
_cell.length_b   1.000
_cell.length_c   1.000
_cell.angle_alpha   90.00
_cell.angle_beta   90.00
_cell.angle_gamma   90.00
#
_symmetry.space_group_name_H-M   'P 1'
#
loop_
_entity.id
_entity.type
_entity.pdbx_description
1 polymer ?
#
loop_
_entity_poly.entity_id
_entity_poly.type
_entity_poly.pdbx_seq_one_letter_code
_entity_poly.pdbx_strand_id
1 'polypeptide(L)'
;MNNKTLLLTLSFTLGTLFTNAQSLPGFQWGEGMGTPDLSWTAQVGAKTYPKGKIFQAADYGLKNDSTRLSTAALQKAIDECHRSGGGTVEVAPGYYRIGAIYLKSNVNLHLSQGTTLIASEDIDLYPEMRSRVAGIEMVWPSAVINILNAEN
;
A
#
# COMPACT_ATOMS: atom_id res chain seq x y z
N MET A 1 -5.14 58.85 43.81
CA MET A 1 -5.29 57.45 44.13
C MET A 1 -5.12 56.69 42.82
N ASN A 2 -3.97 56.00 42.64
CA ASN A 2 -3.58 55.33 41.39
C ASN A 2 -3.99 53.87 41.41
N ASN A 3 -4.92 53.52 40.54
CA ASN A 3 -5.23 52.11 40.25
C ASN A 3 -4.35 51.66 39.10
N LYS A 4 -3.31 50.89 39.41
CA LYS A 4 -2.53 50.15 38.42
C LYS A 4 -3.23 48.80 38.18
N THR A 5 -3.88 48.70 37.03
CA THR A 5 -4.42 47.43 36.54
C THR A 5 -3.27 46.56 36.08
N LEU A 6 -3.05 45.43 36.79
CA LEU A 6 -2.05 44.44 36.44
C LEU A 6 -2.63 43.54 35.36
N LEU A 7 -2.18 43.69 34.13
CA LEU A 7 -2.48 42.75 33.04
C LEU A 7 -1.59 41.51 33.19
N LEU A 8 -2.21 40.40 33.61
CA LEU A 8 -1.58 39.10 33.59
C LEU A 8 -1.70 38.52 32.17
N THR A 9 -0.62 38.56 31.40
CA THR A 9 -0.54 37.85 30.12
C THR A 9 -0.22 36.40 30.38
N LEU A 10 -1.24 35.53 30.20
CA LEU A 10 -1.11 34.09 30.24
C LEU A 10 -0.51 33.63 28.90
N SER A 11 0.79 33.43 28.84
CA SER A 11 1.42 32.81 27.68
C SER A 11 1.16 31.29 27.70
N PHE A 12 0.26 30.85 26.81
CA PHE A 12 0.04 29.46 26.54
C PHE A 12 1.21 28.94 25.69
N THR A 13 2.19 28.31 26.32
CA THR A 13 3.19 27.50 25.60
C THR A 13 2.53 26.21 25.17
N LEU A 14 2.24 26.12 23.88
CA LEU A 14 1.79 24.88 23.24
C LEU A 14 2.96 23.89 23.24
N GLY A 15 3.04 23.08 24.30
CA GLY A 15 3.99 21.98 24.37
C GLY A 15 3.62 20.96 23.31
N THR A 16 4.44 20.85 22.27
CA THR A 16 4.37 19.72 21.34
C THR A 16 4.67 18.46 22.10
N LEU A 17 3.63 17.68 22.39
CA LEU A 17 3.76 16.31 22.86
C LEU A 17 4.34 15.47 21.71
N PHE A 18 5.67 15.40 21.64
CA PHE A 18 6.31 14.33 20.91
C PHE A 18 6.01 13.04 21.70
N THR A 19 5.06 12.25 21.20
CA THR A 19 4.91 10.88 21.67
C THR A 19 6.20 10.15 21.34
N ASN A 20 7.04 9.95 22.35
CA ASN A 20 8.16 9.01 22.24
C ASN A 20 7.58 7.65 21.90
N ALA A 21 7.81 7.20 20.67
CA ALA A 21 7.63 5.80 20.35
C ALA A 21 8.50 5.02 21.34
N GLN A 22 7.86 4.31 22.26
CA GLN A 22 8.57 3.52 23.26
C GLN A 22 9.35 2.44 22.50
N SER A 23 10.65 2.61 22.45
CA SER A 23 11.53 1.53 22.02
C SER A 23 11.34 0.34 22.96
N LEU A 24 11.20 -0.85 22.40
CA LEU A 24 11.15 -2.08 23.18
C LEU A 24 12.33 -2.12 24.15
N PRO A 25 12.12 -2.46 25.43
CA PRO A 25 13.20 -2.53 26.41
C PRO A 25 14.33 -3.46 25.93
N GLY A 26 15.53 -2.94 25.81
CA GLY A 26 16.71 -3.71 25.39
C GLY A 26 17.02 -3.68 23.90
N PHE A 27 16.21 -3.00 23.05
CA PHE A 27 16.53 -2.82 21.64
C PHE A 27 16.84 -1.34 21.37
N GLN A 28 18.13 -1.02 21.20
CA GLN A 28 18.57 0.30 20.75
C GLN A 28 19.05 0.19 19.30
N TRP A 29 18.39 0.89 18.41
CA TRP A 29 18.88 1.08 17.06
C TRP A 29 20.12 1.99 17.14
N GLY A 30 21.28 1.47 16.76
CA GLY A 30 22.44 2.31 16.48
C GLY A 30 23.69 2.16 17.35
N GLU A 31 23.68 1.46 18.48
CA GLU A 31 24.96 1.14 19.14
C GLU A 31 25.62 -0.08 18.50
N GLY A 32 26.67 0.16 17.72
CA GLY A 32 27.45 -0.88 17.03
C GLY A 32 27.05 -1.17 15.58
N MET A 33 25.94 -0.65 15.10
CA MET A 33 25.62 -0.65 13.67
C MET A 33 25.90 0.75 13.12
N GLY A 34 26.93 0.89 12.29
CA GLY A 34 27.16 2.11 11.54
C GLY A 34 25.90 2.51 10.78
N THR A 35 25.75 3.79 10.47
CA THR A 35 24.65 4.27 9.61
C THR A 35 24.63 3.40 8.36
N PRO A 36 23.53 2.65 8.09
CA PRO A 36 23.50 1.79 6.93
C PRO A 36 23.66 2.63 5.66
N ASP A 37 24.56 2.20 4.77
CA ASP A 37 24.64 2.82 3.44
C ASP A 37 23.39 2.47 2.66
N LEU A 38 22.50 3.45 2.50
CA LEU A 38 21.27 3.33 1.73
C LEU A 38 21.42 3.88 0.31
N SER A 39 22.63 4.18 -0.16
CA SER A 39 22.90 4.73 -1.50
C SER A 39 22.36 3.82 -2.60
N TRP A 40 22.33 2.50 -2.37
CA TRP A 40 21.80 1.50 -3.29
C TRP A 40 20.29 1.66 -3.53
N THR A 41 19.53 2.27 -2.59
CA THR A 41 18.09 2.45 -2.73
C THR A 41 17.74 3.36 -3.91
N ALA A 42 18.65 4.25 -4.31
CA ALA A 42 18.49 5.08 -5.50
C ALA A 42 18.49 4.27 -6.79
N GLN A 43 18.96 3.03 -6.76
CA GLN A 43 19.09 2.15 -7.92
C GLN A 43 17.98 1.09 -8.00
N VAL A 44 17.17 0.93 -6.96
CA VAL A 44 16.08 -0.05 -6.89
C VAL A 44 14.71 0.61 -7.07
N GLY A 45 13.72 -0.23 -7.29
CA GLY A 45 12.35 0.21 -7.55
C GLY A 45 12.11 0.66 -8.99
N ALA A 46 10.87 0.95 -9.31
CA ALA A 46 10.48 1.40 -10.64
C ALA A 46 11.06 2.79 -10.93
N LYS A 47 11.87 2.90 -11.98
CA LYS A 47 12.44 4.18 -12.46
C LYS A 47 11.50 4.91 -13.40
N THR A 48 10.63 4.19 -14.05
CA THR A 48 9.61 4.69 -14.95
C THR A 48 8.29 4.02 -14.67
N TYR A 49 7.22 4.78 -14.80
CA TYR A 49 5.87 4.19 -14.79
C TYR A 49 5.46 3.88 -16.22
N PRO A 50 4.66 2.82 -16.44
CA PRO A 50 4.14 2.52 -17.76
C PRO A 50 3.44 3.75 -18.35
N LYS A 51 3.94 4.22 -19.52
CA LYS A 51 3.32 5.30 -20.25
C LYS A 51 2.18 4.71 -21.07
N GLY A 52 0.96 4.96 -20.68
CA GLY A 52 -0.16 4.39 -21.37
C GLY A 52 -1.48 5.00 -20.92
N LYS A 53 -2.55 4.38 -21.39
CA LYS A 53 -3.92 4.76 -21.06
C LYS A 53 -4.19 4.49 -19.56
N ILE A 54 -5.04 5.33 -18.97
CA ILE A 54 -5.59 5.10 -17.65
C ILE A 54 -6.88 4.26 -17.81
N PHE A 55 -6.94 3.18 -17.06
CA PHE A 55 -8.08 2.27 -16.99
C PHE A 55 -8.75 2.47 -15.63
N GLN A 56 -9.91 3.09 -15.61
CA GLN A 56 -10.68 3.26 -14.39
C GLN A 56 -11.25 1.91 -13.97
N ALA A 57 -10.87 1.41 -12.80
CA ALA A 57 -11.34 0.11 -12.32
C ALA A 57 -12.88 0.05 -12.18
N ALA A 58 -13.52 1.20 -11.96
CA ALA A 58 -14.98 1.34 -11.92
C ALA A 58 -15.65 0.95 -13.25
N ASP A 59 -15.02 1.22 -14.40
CA ASP A 59 -15.54 0.86 -15.73
C ASP A 59 -15.63 -0.66 -15.93
N TYR A 60 -14.89 -1.42 -15.11
CA TYR A 60 -14.85 -2.88 -15.12
C TYR A 60 -15.71 -3.51 -14.03
N GLY A 61 -16.51 -2.68 -13.34
CA GLY A 61 -17.47 -3.12 -12.34
C GLY A 61 -16.97 -3.07 -10.90
N LEU A 62 -15.80 -2.47 -10.64
CA LEU A 62 -15.35 -2.21 -9.28
C LEU A 62 -16.28 -1.19 -8.62
N LYS A 63 -16.86 -1.55 -7.47
CA LYS A 63 -17.78 -0.70 -6.72
C LYS A 63 -17.25 -0.48 -5.31
N ASN A 64 -17.39 0.74 -4.82
CA ASN A 64 -17.07 1.08 -3.42
C ASN A 64 -18.09 0.41 -2.49
N ASP A 65 -17.81 -0.82 -2.13
CA ASP A 65 -18.64 -1.67 -1.28
C ASP A 65 -17.77 -2.69 -0.57
N SER A 66 -17.55 -2.49 0.74
CA SER A 66 -16.73 -3.38 1.56
C SER A 66 -17.38 -4.72 1.87
N THR A 67 -18.68 -4.89 1.59
CA THR A 67 -19.42 -6.12 1.86
C THR A 67 -19.38 -7.12 0.70
N ARG A 68 -19.13 -6.63 -0.51
CA ARG A 68 -19.10 -7.44 -1.73
C ARG A 68 -17.66 -7.71 -2.19
N LEU A 69 -17.45 -8.92 -2.67
CA LEU A 69 -16.17 -9.29 -3.27
C LEU A 69 -15.99 -8.59 -4.62
N SER A 70 -14.89 -7.88 -4.76
CA SER A 70 -14.55 -7.06 -5.93
C SER A 70 -13.34 -7.58 -6.71
N THR A 71 -12.80 -8.75 -6.33
CA THR A 71 -11.61 -9.38 -6.94
C THR A 71 -11.71 -9.46 -8.45
N ALA A 72 -12.80 -10.03 -8.95
CA ALA A 72 -13.00 -10.26 -10.39
C ALA A 72 -13.04 -8.95 -11.19
N ALA A 73 -13.65 -7.90 -10.63
CA ALA A 73 -13.73 -6.59 -11.29
C ALA A 73 -12.35 -5.93 -11.40
N LEU A 74 -11.57 -5.96 -10.30
CA LEU A 74 -10.22 -5.42 -10.29
C LEU A 74 -9.28 -6.23 -11.19
N GLN A 75 -9.35 -7.56 -11.15
CA GLN A 75 -8.57 -8.42 -12.03
C GLN A 75 -8.89 -8.17 -13.50
N LYS A 76 -10.15 -7.98 -13.84
CA LYS A 76 -10.57 -7.67 -15.21
C LYS A 76 -9.95 -6.34 -15.71
N ALA A 77 -9.90 -5.33 -14.86
CA ALA A 77 -9.24 -4.07 -15.20
C ALA A 77 -7.74 -4.26 -15.47
N ILE A 78 -7.06 -5.05 -14.63
CA ILE A 78 -5.64 -5.41 -14.78
C ILE A 78 -5.41 -6.16 -16.10
N ASP A 79 -6.25 -7.14 -16.38
CA ASP A 79 -6.14 -7.97 -17.58
C ASP A 79 -6.36 -7.15 -18.86
N GLU A 80 -7.30 -6.24 -18.85
CA GLU A 80 -7.58 -5.33 -19.96
C GLU A 80 -6.42 -4.36 -20.19
N CYS A 81 -5.90 -3.76 -19.12
CA CYS A 81 -4.75 -2.88 -19.18
C CYS A 81 -3.55 -3.60 -19.81
N HIS A 82 -3.23 -4.80 -19.33
CA HIS A 82 -2.14 -5.63 -19.88
C HIS A 82 -2.38 -5.96 -21.36
N ARG A 83 -3.58 -6.41 -21.74
CA ARG A 83 -3.93 -6.77 -23.13
C ARG A 83 -3.83 -5.59 -24.09
N SER A 84 -4.04 -4.39 -23.58
CA SER A 84 -3.93 -3.14 -24.36
C SER A 84 -2.48 -2.63 -24.48
N GLY A 85 -1.49 -3.41 -24.03
CA GLY A 85 -0.08 -3.02 -24.09
C GLY A 85 0.45 -2.34 -22.83
N GLY A 86 -0.36 -2.27 -21.77
CA GLY A 86 0.01 -1.68 -20.47
C GLY A 86 -0.58 -0.30 -20.24
N GLY A 87 -0.33 0.24 -19.06
CA GLY A 87 -0.87 1.51 -18.60
C GLY A 87 -1.08 1.55 -17.10
N THR A 88 -1.99 2.39 -16.66
CA THR A 88 -2.33 2.52 -15.25
C THR A 88 -3.75 2.08 -14.99
N VAL A 89 -3.94 1.14 -14.09
CA VAL A 89 -5.25 0.81 -13.51
C VAL A 89 -5.46 1.68 -12.30
N GLU A 90 -6.43 2.58 -12.37
CA GLU A 90 -6.73 3.52 -11.30
C GLU A 90 -7.92 3.03 -10.47
N VAL A 91 -7.72 2.97 -9.16
CA VAL A 91 -8.75 2.64 -8.18
C VAL A 91 -9.10 3.90 -7.40
N ALA A 92 -10.34 4.35 -7.53
CA ALA A 92 -10.85 5.54 -6.85
C ALA A 92 -10.88 5.36 -5.32
N PRO A 93 -10.96 6.46 -4.54
CA PRO A 93 -11.11 6.38 -3.10
C PRO A 93 -12.32 5.54 -2.69
N GLY A 94 -12.18 4.70 -1.67
CA GLY A 94 -13.24 3.82 -1.18
C GLY A 94 -12.71 2.56 -0.53
N TYR A 95 -13.64 1.66 -0.20
CA TYR A 95 -13.38 0.40 0.48
C TYR A 95 -13.76 -0.77 -0.44
N TYR A 96 -12.80 -1.64 -0.72
CA TYR A 96 -12.95 -2.72 -1.70
C TYR A 96 -12.49 -4.04 -1.09
N ARG A 97 -13.40 -4.99 -0.91
CA ARG A 97 -13.06 -6.34 -0.45
C ARG A 97 -12.55 -7.17 -1.62
N ILE A 98 -11.35 -7.72 -1.46
CA ILE A 98 -10.69 -8.53 -2.49
C ILE A 98 -10.09 -9.81 -1.92
N GLY A 99 -9.97 -10.85 -2.74
CA GLY A 99 -9.08 -11.99 -2.57
C GLY A 99 -7.76 -11.76 -3.31
N ALA A 100 -7.17 -12.83 -3.82
CA ALA A 100 -5.93 -12.74 -4.58
C ALA A 100 -6.12 -12.07 -5.94
N ILE A 101 -5.28 -11.10 -6.25
CA ILE A 101 -5.14 -10.48 -7.57
C ILE A 101 -3.73 -10.71 -8.12
N TYR A 102 -3.61 -10.72 -9.43
CA TYR A 102 -2.36 -10.98 -10.15
C TYR A 102 -2.04 -9.82 -11.07
N LEU A 103 -0.99 -9.06 -10.74
CA LEU A 103 -0.47 -8.02 -11.60
C LEU A 103 0.26 -8.64 -12.79
N LYS A 104 0.21 -7.96 -13.92
CA LYS A 104 0.81 -8.39 -15.18
C LYS A 104 1.81 -7.37 -15.69
N SER A 105 2.66 -7.77 -16.64
CA SER A 105 3.67 -6.90 -17.23
C SER A 105 3.06 -5.61 -17.77
N ASN A 106 3.78 -4.52 -17.58
CA ASN A 106 3.43 -3.17 -18.04
C ASN A 106 2.16 -2.59 -17.37
N VAL A 107 1.72 -3.12 -16.23
CA VAL A 107 0.56 -2.61 -15.49
C VAL A 107 1.01 -1.91 -14.22
N ASN A 108 0.66 -0.64 -14.10
CA ASN A 108 0.76 0.13 -12.87
C ASN A 108 -0.60 0.12 -12.15
N LEU A 109 -0.67 -0.52 -10.99
CA LEU A 109 -1.86 -0.43 -10.13
C LEU A 109 -1.74 0.81 -9.25
N HIS A 110 -2.55 1.82 -9.52
CA HIS A 110 -2.58 3.06 -8.77
C HIS A 110 -3.80 3.10 -7.84
N LEU A 111 -3.53 3.17 -6.55
CA LEU A 111 -4.56 3.37 -5.53
C LEU A 111 -4.59 4.85 -5.16
N SER A 112 -5.68 5.54 -5.51
CA SER A 112 -5.86 6.95 -5.17
C SER A 112 -5.88 7.14 -3.65
N GLN A 113 -5.50 8.32 -3.18
CA GLN A 113 -5.55 8.63 -1.75
C GLN A 113 -6.96 8.38 -1.18
N GLY A 114 -7.04 7.65 -0.07
CA GLY A 114 -8.31 7.24 0.53
C GLY A 114 -8.87 5.91 0.01
N THR A 115 -8.11 5.19 -0.83
CA THR A 115 -8.44 3.82 -1.22
C THR A 115 -7.99 2.82 -0.16
N THR A 116 -8.85 1.90 0.22
CA THR A 116 -8.55 0.77 1.10
C THR A 116 -8.94 -0.54 0.43
N LEU A 117 -7.96 -1.41 0.21
CA LEU A 117 -8.20 -2.80 -0.19
C LEU A 117 -8.32 -3.66 1.07
N ILE A 118 -9.43 -4.33 1.24
CA ILE A 118 -9.72 -5.20 2.39
C ILE A 118 -9.55 -6.65 1.93
N ALA A 119 -8.56 -7.34 2.48
CA ALA A 119 -8.37 -8.76 2.22
C ALA A 119 -9.57 -9.56 2.73
N SER A 120 -10.08 -10.48 1.93
CA SER A 120 -11.09 -11.42 2.38
C SER A 120 -10.49 -12.43 3.37
N GLU A 121 -11.25 -12.83 4.37
CA GLU A 121 -10.87 -13.89 5.30
C GLU A 121 -11.12 -15.29 4.73
N ASP A 122 -11.83 -15.39 3.61
CA ASP A 122 -12.09 -16.64 2.91
C ASP A 122 -10.83 -17.14 2.21
N ILE A 123 -10.26 -18.22 2.72
CA ILE A 123 -9.00 -18.79 2.23
C ILE A 123 -9.12 -19.36 0.82
N ASP A 124 -10.31 -19.77 0.40
CA ASP A 124 -10.54 -20.33 -0.93
C ASP A 124 -10.36 -19.29 -2.05
N LEU A 125 -10.32 -17.99 -1.68
CA LEU A 125 -10.02 -16.89 -2.60
C LEU A 125 -8.50 -16.67 -2.84
N TYR A 126 -7.67 -17.52 -2.24
CA TYR A 126 -6.20 -17.46 -2.34
C TYR A 126 -5.67 -18.80 -2.86
N PRO A 127 -5.67 -19.02 -4.18
CA PRO A 127 -5.22 -20.29 -4.75
C PRO A 127 -3.85 -20.69 -4.23
N GLU A 128 -3.68 -21.97 -3.96
CA GLU A 128 -2.39 -22.53 -3.56
C GLU A 128 -1.38 -22.43 -4.70
N MET A 129 -0.17 -22.03 -4.36
CA MET A 129 0.93 -21.92 -5.30
C MET A 129 2.25 -22.30 -4.65
N ARG A 130 3.22 -22.71 -5.46
CA ARG A 130 4.60 -22.88 -4.99
C ARG A 130 5.13 -21.53 -4.53
N SER A 131 5.57 -21.49 -3.28
CA SER A 131 6.07 -20.29 -2.65
C SER A 131 7.22 -20.61 -1.71
N ARG A 132 7.84 -19.58 -1.15
CA ARG A 132 8.90 -19.72 -0.15
C ARG A 132 8.49 -18.95 1.11
N VAL A 133 8.26 -19.71 2.18
CA VAL A 133 7.87 -19.17 3.48
C VAL A 133 8.99 -19.45 4.48
N ALA A 134 9.49 -18.42 5.16
CA ALA A 134 10.58 -18.52 6.12
C ALA A 134 11.80 -19.32 5.61
N GLY A 135 12.12 -19.20 4.32
CA GLY A 135 13.25 -19.90 3.69
C GLY A 135 12.96 -21.34 3.23
N ILE A 136 11.77 -21.87 3.49
CA ILE A 136 11.36 -23.22 3.12
C ILE A 136 10.44 -23.15 1.88
N GLU A 137 10.76 -23.95 0.86
CA GLU A 137 9.90 -24.10 -0.32
C GLU A 137 8.71 -25.01 0.01
N MET A 138 7.52 -24.50 -0.25
CA MET A 138 6.28 -25.22 0.03
C MET A 138 5.14 -24.74 -0.86
N VAL A 139 4.04 -25.48 -0.86
CA VAL A 139 2.77 -25.03 -1.42
C VAL A 139 2.05 -24.24 -0.33
N TRP A 140 1.64 -23.02 -0.66
CA TRP A 140 1.03 -22.10 0.28
C TRP A 140 -0.03 -21.24 -0.41
N PRO A 141 -1.08 -20.80 0.28
CA PRO A 141 -2.04 -19.83 -0.29
C PRO A 141 -1.34 -18.60 -0.84
N SER A 142 -1.78 -18.12 -1.99
CA SER A 142 -1.23 -16.91 -2.62
C SER A 142 -1.42 -15.67 -1.76
N ALA A 143 -0.63 -14.65 -2.01
CA ALA A 143 -0.80 -13.34 -1.37
C ALA A 143 -2.04 -12.62 -1.93
N VAL A 144 -2.43 -11.52 -1.27
CA VAL A 144 -3.49 -10.62 -1.76
C VAL A 144 -3.10 -10.00 -3.12
N ILE A 145 -1.82 -9.62 -3.26
CA ILE A 145 -1.27 -9.09 -4.51
C ILE A 145 -0.10 -9.98 -4.93
N ASN A 146 -0.19 -10.53 -6.11
CA ASN A 146 0.80 -11.44 -6.67
C ASN A 146 1.39 -10.85 -7.95
N ILE A 147 2.70 -11.02 -8.12
CA ILE A 147 3.42 -10.66 -9.33
C ILE A 147 4.23 -11.89 -9.74
N LEU A 148 3.84 -12.53 -10.83
CA LEU A 148 4.46 -13.77 -11.31
C LEU A 148 4.95 -13.56 -12.73
N ASN A 149 6.27 -13.71 -12.94
CA ASN A 149 6.88 -13.60 -14.27
C ASN A 149 6.46 -12.33 -15.03
N ALA A 150 6.30 -11.21 -14.33
CA ALA A 150 5.93 -9.93 -14.91
C ALA A 150 7.14 -8.99 -14.94
N GLU A 151 7.19 -8.13 -15.96
CA GLU A 151 8.23 -7.14 -16.20
C GLU A 151 7.66 -5.72 -16.14
N ASN A 152 8.52 -4.76 -15.68
CA ASN A 152 8.26 -3.32 -15.46
C ASN A 152 7.40 -2.99 -14.26
#